data_ec76cec94ed8d5accc20f95abc815ab0
#
_entry.id   ec76cec94ed8d5accc20f95abc815ab0
#
_cell.length_a   1.000
_cell.length_b   1.000
_cell.length_c   1.000
_cell.angle_alpha   90.00
_cell.angle_beta   90.00
_cell.angle_gamma   90.00
#
_symmetry.space_group_name_H-M   'P 1'
#
loop_
_entity.id
_entity.type
_entity.pdbx_description
1 polymer ?
#
loop_
_entity_poly.entity_id
_entity_poly.type
_entity_poly.pdbx_seq_one_letter_code
_entity_poly.pdbx_strand_id
1 'polypeptide(L)'
;MKIWPVIIFVSLSAWWAPLAHAAGDRLSTHFTPDGVVDAPAFELSAETAYMVGIIGNPNSYDVAAQFFTARWRWGTKERDSWLQGYNQIYATFMVEPITRGPENLYYGISLGFRYNFAKPGARFVPYVSGGVGLGWIDSHANVFGAQGQDFTFNILTAVGVSYKINDHWKWNAGILYQHLSNAAQTDPNPSLNLLGPQIGMTYSY
;
A
#
# COMPACT_ATOMS: atom_id res chain seq x y z
N MET A 1 -2.90 -27.65 19.06
CA MET A 1 -2.09 -26.69 19.82
C MET A 1 -1.51 -25.75 18.80
N LYS A 2 -2.18 -24.60 18.55
CA LYS A 2 -1.68 -23.61 17.57
C LYS A 2 -0.45 -22.95 18.16
N ILE A 3 0.70 -23.17 17.52
CA ILE A 3 1.93 -22.42 17.80
C ILE A 3 1.67 -21.03 17.26
N TRP A 4 1.60 -20.05 18.13
CA TRP A 4 1.53 -18.63 17.75
C TRP A 4 2.81 -18.30 17.00
N PRO A 5 2.76 -17.83 15.74
CA PRO A 5 3.94 -17.23 15.16
C PRO A 5 4.22 -15.97 15.98
N VAL A 6 5.36 -15.94 16.61
CA VAL A 6 5.92 -14.73 17.20
C VAL A 6 6.00 -13.74 16.04
N ILE A 7 5.12 -12.76 16.05
CA ILE A 7 5.17 -11.63 15.12
C ILE A 7 6.45 -10.88 15.49
N ILE A 8 7.53 -11.21 14.82
CA ILE A 8 8.73 -10.40 14.84
C ILE A 8 8.36 -9.14 14.08
N PHE A 9 7.92 -8.12 14.81
CA PHE A 9 8.01 -6.75 14.37
C PHE A 9 9.51 -6.45 14.23
N VAL A 10 10.10 -6.89 13.13
CA VAL A 10 11.41 -6.38 12.72
C VAL A 10 11.13 -4.92 12.40
N SER A 11 11.48 -4.08 13.34
CA SER A 11 11.58 -2.65 13.14
C SER A 11 12.67 -2.42 12.07
N LEU A 12 12.29 -2.50 10.80
CA LEU A 12 13.13 -2.17 9.64
C LEU A 12 13.62 -0.72 9.67
N SER A 13 13.17 0.06 10.66
CA SER A 13 13.59 1.44 10.88
C SER A 13 15.06 1.62 11.27
N ALA A 14 15.73 0.60 11.80
CA ALA A 14 17.11 0.73 12.30
C ALA A 14 18.21 0.43 11.28
N TRP A 15 17.89 -0.23 10.16
CA TRP A 15 18.89 -0.67 9.19
C TRP A 15 19.06 0.24 7.97
N TRP A 16 18.18 1.26 7.81
CA TRP A 16 18.23 2.19 6.69
C TRP A 16 18.91 3.53 7.02
N ALA A 17 19.23 3.76 8.27
CA ALA A 17 19.88 5.00 8.72
C ALA A 17 21.30 5.26 8.17
N PRO A 18 22.17 4.27 7.92
CA PRO A 18 23.53 4.57 7.47
C PRO A 18 23.66 4.83 5.97
N LEU A 19 22.68 4.47 5.14
CA LEU A 19 22.75 4.74 3.69
C LEU A 19 22.30 6.16 3.31
N ALA A 20 21.60 6.85 4.19
CA ALA A 20 21.13 8.22 3.96
C ALA A 20 22.23 9.28 4.11
N HIS A 21 23.38 8.94 4.68
CA HIS A 21 24.50 9.90 4.88
C HIS A 21 25.50 9.95 3.74
N ALA A 22 25.41 9.08 2.73
CA ALA A 22 26.36 9.02 1.63
C ALA A 22 25.95 9.79 0.37
N ALA A 23 24.71 10.28 0.28
CA ALA A 23 24.25 11.15 -0.79
C ALA A 23 24.18 12.59 -0.29
N GLY A 24 25.35 13.11 0.07
CA GLY A 24 25.50 14.49 0.44
C GLY A 24 25.11 15.43 -0.70
N ASP A 25 24.31 16.41 -0.34
CA ASP A 25 24.37 17.78 -0.83
C ASP A 25 24.44 17.98 -2.34
N ARG A 26 23.37 17.80 -3.08
CA ARG A 26 23.08 18.55 -4.32
C ARG A 26 21.75 18.13 -4.98
N LEU A 27 20.65 18.23 -4.30
CA LEU A 27 19.38 18.53 -4.96
C LEU A 27 18.76 19.69 -4.20
N SER A 28 19.22 20.89 -4.57
CA SER A 28 18.59 22.13 -4.12
C SER A 28 17.07 22.00 -4.34
N THR A 29 16.33 22.13 -3.26
CA THR A 29 14.91 22.45 -3.29
C THR A 29 14.73 23.68 -4.16
N HIS A 30 14.47 23.48 -5.44
CA HIS A 30 13.97 24.54 -6.28
C HIS A 30 12.53 24.81 -5.83
N PHE A 31 12.38 25.68 -4.84
CA PHE A 31 11.20 26.50 -4.75
C PHE A 31 11.15 27.31 -6.04
N THR A 32 10.47 26.79 -7.05
CA THR A 32 10.11 27.61 -8.20
C THR A 32 9.05 28.58 -7.71
N PRO A 33 9.26 29.91 -7.87
CA PRO A 33 8.33 30.94 -7.38
C PRO A 33 6.92 30.87 -7.98
N ASP A 34 6.70 30.03 -8.95
CA ASP A 34 5.56 30.09 -9.87
C ASP A 34 4.48 29.01 -9.62
N GLY A 35 4.30 28.56 -8.38
CA GLY A 35 3.17 27.67 -8.04
C GLY A 35 3.29 26.24 -8.57
N VAL A 36 4.48 25.80 -8.96
CA VAL A 36 4.75 24.45 -9.41
C VAL A 36 4.66 23.47 -8.25
N VAL A 37 3.93 22.39 -8.43
CA VAL A 37 3.83 21.32 -7.45
C VAL A 37 5.18 20.58 -7.40
N ASP A 38 5.85 20.63 -6.26
CA ASP A 38 7.04 19.84 -5.99
C ASP A 38 6.68 18.37 -5.87
N ALA A 39 6.77 17.66 -6.98
CA ALA A 39 6.39 16.27 -7.09
C ALA A 39 7.63 15.41 -7.37
N PRO A 40 7.99 14.46 -6.51
CA PRO A 40 9.15 13.60 -6.72
C PRO A 40 8.97 12.75 -7.97
N ALA A 41 10.07 12.51 -8.70
CA ALA A 41 10.04 11.68 -9.90
C ALA A 41 9.83 10.20 -9.57
N PHE A 42 10.43 9.75 -8.47
CA PHE A 42 10.39 8.36 -8.02
C PHE A 42 10.32 8.28 -6.49
N GLU A 43 9.57 7.31 -6.00
CA GLU A 43 9.41 7.05 -4.56
C GLU A 43 9.43 5.55 -4.28
N LEU A 44 10.01 5.20 -3.13
CA LEU A 44 9.88 3.87 -2.53
C LEU A 44 9.18 3.98 -1.19
N SER A 45 8.24 3.07 -0.91
CA SER A 45 7.58 3.02 0.39
C SER A 45 7.55 1.61 0.98
N ALA A 46 7.56 1.58 2.31
CA ALA A 46 7.24 0.41 3.12
C ALA A 46 6.06 0.80 4.02
N GLU A 47 4.97 0.06 3.93
CA GLU A 47 3.73 0.34 4.63
C GLU A 47 3.19 -0.95 5.25
N THR A 48 2.52 -0.84 6.38
CA THR A 48 1.83 -1.94 7.05
C THR A 48 0.36 -1.61 7.21
N ALA A 49 -0.49 -2.63 7.14
CA ALA A 49 -1.92 -2.50 7.45
C ALA A 49 -2.37 -3.67 8.32
N TYR A 50 -3.33 -3.39 9.18
CA TYR A 50 -4.09 -4.44 9.85
C TYR A 50 -5.52 -4.34 9.35
N MET A 51 -5.95 -5.38 8.63
CA MET A 51 -7.24 -5.40 7.96
C MET A 51 -8.13 -6.48 8.54
N VAL A 52 -9.42 -6.20 8.59
CA VAL A 52 -10.45 -7.14 9.03
C VAL A 52 -11.42 -7.43 7.90
N GLY A 53 -11.96 -8.64 7.85
CA GLY A 53 -13.01 -9.01 6.91
C GLY A 53 -14.31 -8.26 7.22
N ILE A 54 -14.91 -7.63 6.20
CA ILE A 54 -16.08 -6.76 6.39
C ILE A 54 -17.36 -7.29 5.78
N ILE A 55 -17.32 -7.96 4.63
CA ILE A 55 -18.52 -8.40 3.89
C ILE A 55 -18.25 -9.72 3.15
N GLY A 56 -19.25 -10.57 3.06
CA GLY A 56 -19.35 -11.63 2.05
C GLY A 56 -18.67 -12.94 2.35
N ASN A 57 -17.83 -13.04 3.38
CA ASN A 57 -17.22 -14.31 3.76
C ASN A 57 -17.86 -14.86 5.04
N PRO A 58 -18.22 -16.14 5.09
CA PRO A 58 -18.76 -16.76 6.31
C PRO A 58 -17.74 -16.87 7.45
N ASN A 59 -16.44 -16.82 7.13
CA ASN A 59 -15.37 -16.81 8.11
C ASN A 59 -14.94 -15.38 8.45
N SER A 60 -14.51 -15.19 9.69
CA SER A 60 -13.84 -13.95 10.09
C SER A 60 -12.40 -13.99 9.65
N TYR A 61 -11.94 -12.92 9.03
CA TYR A 61 -10.53 -12.74 8.62
C TYR A 61 -9.92 -11.55 9.32
N ASP A 62 -8.68 -11.73 9.78
CA ASP A 62 -7.79 -10.66 10.21
C ASP A 62 -6.45 -10.85 9.53
N VAL A 63 -5.91 -9.80 8.94
CA VAL A 63 -4.72 -9.83 8.10
C VAL A 63 -3.74 -8.75 8.53
N ALA A 64 -2.48 -9.14 8.76
CA ALA A 64 -1.37 -8.23 9.06
C ALA A 64 -0.49 -8.04 7.81
N ALA A 65 -0.87 -7.12 6.96
CA ALA A 65 -0.25 -6.93 5.65
C ALA A 65 1.01 -6.05 5.69
N GLN A 66 1.98 -6.38 4.82
CA GLN A 66 3.18 -5.59 4.55
C GLN A 66 3.22 -5.28 3.06
N PHE A 67 3.42 -4.01 2.72
CA PHE A 67 3.45 -3.51 1.35
C PHE A 67 4.78 -2.82 1.06
N PHE A 68 5.40 -3.18 -0.05
CA PHE A 68 6.61 -2.54 -0.59
C PHE A 68 6.25 -1.98 -1.96
N THR A 69 6.24 -0.65 -2.07
CA THR A 69 5.70 0.02 -3.26
C THR A 69 6.75 0.93 -3.89
N ALA A 70 6.93 0.76 -5.20
CA ALA A 70 7.62 1.71 -6.05
C ALA A 70 6.59 2.58 -6.78
N ARG A 71 6.81 3.91 -6.80
CA ARG A 71 5.92 4.88 -7.44
C ARG A 71 6.71 5.77 -8.39
N TRP A 72 6.16 5.98 -9.57
CA TRP A 72 6.73 6.87 -10.60
C TRP A 72 5.72 7.97 -10.90
N ARG A 73 6.18 9.21 -10.92
CA ARG A 73 5.36 10.33 -11.35
C ARG A 73 5.04 10.20 -12.84
N TRP A 74 3.75 10.32 -13.17
CA TRP A 74 3.28 10.30 -14.56
C TRP A 74 2.86 11.69 -15.06
N GLY A 75 2.45 12.59 -14.18
CA GLY A 75 2.04 13.94 -14.57
C GLY A 75 1.70 14.80 -13.38
N THR A 76 1.74 16.11 -13.60
CA THR A 76 1.38 17.14 -12.62
C THR A 76 0.21 17.96 -13.13
N LYS A 77 -0.62 18.43 -12.21
CA LYS A 77 -1.69 19.39 -12.46
C LYS A 77 -1.39 20.66 -11.66
N GLU A 78 -0.90 21.67 -12.36
CA GLU A 78 -0.36 22.90 -11.74
C GLU A 78 -1.42 23.99 -11.57
N ARG A 79 -2.55 23.89 -12.28
CA ARG A 79 -3.62 24.88 -12.22
C ARG A 79 -4.13 25.03 -10.78
N ASP A 80 -4.16 26.25 -10.26
CA ASP A 80 -4.73 26.55 -8.96
C ASP A 80 -6.22 26.13 -8.91
N SER A 81 -6.45 25.02 -8.26
CA SER A 81 -7.75 24.41 -8.05
C SER A 81 -7.66 23.42 -6.90
N TRP A 82 -8.81 22.95 -6.43
CA TRP A 82 -8.85 21.85 -5.44
C TRP A 82 -8.25 20.53 -5.97
N LEU A 83 -8.14 20.38 -7.30
CA LEU A 83 -7.50 19.26 -7.98
C LEU A 83 -6.01 19.48 -8.27
N GLN A 84 -5.38 20.54 -7.73
CA GLN A 84 -3.95 20.72 -7.89
C GLN A 84 -3.19 19.55 -7.26
N GLY A 85 -2.19 19.02 -7.97
CA GLY A 85 -1.47 17.84 -7.50
C GLY A 85 -0.73 17.08 -8.59
N TYR A 86 -0.48 15.80 -8.34
CA TYR A 86 0.25 14.95 -9.28
C TYR A 86 -0.23 13.49 -9.25
N ASN A 87 -0.07 12.86 -10.41
CA ASN A 87 -0.36 11.45 -10.64
C ASN A 87 0.91 10.61 -10.51
N GLN A 88 0.76 9.43 -9.94
CA GLN A 88 1.78 8.39 -9.92
C GLN A 88 1.18 7.07 -10.43
N ILE A 89 1.96 6.33 -11.21
CA ILE A 89 1.76 4.89 -11.36
C ILE A 89 2.55 4.18 -10.27
N TYR A 90 2.07 3.01 -9.85
CA TYR A 90 2.80 2.24 -8.86
C TYR A 90 2.81 0.74 -9.15
N ALA A 91 3.86 0.09 -8.62
CA ALA A 91 3.93 -1.35 -8.48
C ALA A 91 4.13 -1.67 -7.00
N THR A 92 3.30 -2.54 -6.46
CA THR A 92 3.34 -2.98 -5.07
C THR A 92 3.57 -4.48 -5.01
N PHE A 93 4.53 -4.90 -4.18
CA PHE A 93 4.64 -6.27 -3.68
C PHE A 93 4.05 -6.33 -2.27
N MET A 94 3.31 -7.38 -1.97
CA MET A 94 2.65 -7.54 -0.67
C MET A 94 2.89 -8.93 -0.10
N VAL A 95 3.03 -8.98 1.23
CA VAL A 95 3.08 -10.20 2.04
C VAL A 95 2.12 -10.02 3.20
N GLU A 96 1.17 -10.91 3.33
CA GLU A 96 -0.01 -10.73 4.19
C GLU A 96 -0.26 -11.98 5.03
N PRO A 97 0.40 -12.12 6.19
CA PRO A 97 0.05 -13.12 7.17
C PRO A 97 -1.42 -12.98 7.61
N ILE A 98 -2.17 -14.08 7.49
CA ILE A 98 -3.56 -14.17 7.93
C ILE A 98 -3.55 -14.63 9.38
N THR A 99 -3.85 -13.73 10.30
CA THR A 99 -3.80 -13.99 11.74
C THR A 99 -5.06 -14.65 12.25
N ARG A 100 -6.16 -14.51 11.52
CA ARG A 100 -7.43 -15.21 11.72
C ARG A 100 -8.04 -15.51 10.35
N GLY A 101 -8.45 -16.75 10.13
CA GLY A 101 -9.00 -17.26 8.89
C GLY A 101 -8.65 -18.74 8.71
N PRO A 102 -9.18 -19.40 7.66
CA PRO A 102 -8.79 -20.75 7.30
C PRO A 102 -7.36 -20.82 6.75
N GLU A 103 -6.96 -19.86 5.93
CA GLU A 103 -5.63 -19.77 5.33
C GLU A 103 -4.64 -19.06 6.27
N ASN A 104 -3.34 -19.11 5.96
CA ASN A 104 -2.30 -18.56 6.81
C ASN A 104 -1.54 -17.40 6.16
N LEU A 105 -1.42 -17.41 4.83
CA LEU A 105 -0.57 -16.45 4.12
C LEU A 105 -1.15 -16.11 2.74
N TYR A 106 -1.11 -14.84 2.41
CA TYR A 106 -1.25 -14.35 1.04
C TYR A 106 0.02 -13.56 0.66
N TYR A 107 0.44 -13.68 -0.60
CA TYR A 107 1.44 -12.80 -1.20
C TYR A 107 1.08 -12.49 -2.64
N GLY A 108 1.42 -11.29 -3.10
CA GLY A 108 1.04 -10.88 -4.44
C GLY A 108 1.69 -9.61 -4.90
N ILE A 109 1.32 -9.23 -6.10
CA ILE A 109 1.71 -7.97 -6.73
C ILE A 109 0.47 -7.20 -7.18
N SER A 110 0.55 -5.88 -7.19
CA SER A 110 -0.50 -5.01 -7.73
C SER A 110 0.12 -3.86 -8.51
N LEU A 111 -0.52 -3.48 -9.61
CA LEU A 111 -0.21 -2.29 -10.39
C LEU A 111 -1.37 -1.31 -10.29
N GLY A 112 -1.08 -0.04 -10.20
CA GLY A 112 -2.14 0.93 -10.02
C GLY A 112 -1.72 2.37 -10.18
N PHE A 113 -2.66 3.24 -9.80
CA PHE A 113 -2.53 4.68 -9.88
C PHE A 113 -2.78 5.30 -8.51
N ARG A 114 -2.04 6.37 -8.23
CA ARG A 114 -2.24 7.22 -7.05
C ARG A 114 -2.31 8.67 -7.50
N TYR A 115 -3.32 9.39 -7.02
CA TYR A 115 -3.44 10.83 -7.13
C TYR A 115 -3.13 11.49 -5.80
N ASN A 116 -2.21 12.46 -5.81
CA ASN A 116 -1.81 13.22 -4.63
C ASN A 116 -2.30 14.66 -4.79
N PHE A 117 -3.16 15.11 -3.87
CA PHE A 117 -3.70 16.47 -3.83
C PHE A 117 -2.67 17.38 -3.16
N ALA A 118 -1.70 17.86 -3.93
CA ALA A 118 -0.57 18.61 -3.43
C ALA A 118 -0.62 20.06 -3.88
N LYS A 119 -0.69 20.98 -2.92
CA LYS A 119 -0.45 22.40 -3.17
C LYS A 119 1.03 22.75 -2.93
N PRO A 120 1.57 23.79 -3.59
CA PRO A 120 2.92 24.25 -3.35
C PRO A 120 3.17 24.49 -1.86
N GLY A 121 4.27 23.95 -1.33
CA GLY A 121 4.65 24.09 0.08
C GLY A 121 3.81 23.31 1.09
N ALA A 122 2.80 22.55 0.66
CA ALA A 122 1.97 21.77 1.59
C ALA A 122 2.76 20.61 2.21
N ARG A 123 2.73 20.51 3.54
CA ARG A 123 3.28 19.37 4.27
C ARG A 123 2.31 18.18 4.33
N PHE A 124 1.02 18.45 4.38
CA PHE A 124 -0.04 17.43 4.34
C PHE A 124 -0.56 17.29 2.92
N VAL A 125 -0.42 16.12 2.37
CA VAL A 125 -0.79 15.80 0.99
C VAL A 125 -1.81 14.65 1.01
N PRO A 126 -3.11 14.93 0.94
CA PRO A 126 -4.12 13.91 0.80
C PRO A 126 -3.92 13.10 -0.48
N TYR A 127 -4.32 11.83 -0.46
CA TYR A 127 -4.24 10.98 -1.64
C TYR A 127 -5.42 10.02 -1.77
N VAL A 128 -5.62 9.57 -2.99
CA VAL A 128 -6.45 8.42 -3.33
C VAL A 128 -5.65 7.50 -4.23
N SER A 129 -5.82 6.20 -4.08
CA SER A 129 -5.14 5.21 -4.93
C SER A 129 -6.06 4.04 -5.24
N GLY A 130 -5.79 3.40 -6.39
CA GLY A 130 -6.47 2.19 -6.79
C GLY A 130 -5.57 1.35 -7.70
N GLY A 131 -5.66 0.04 -7.58
CA GLY A 131 -4.87 -0.88 -8.37
C GLY A 131 -5.49 -2.26 -8.43
N VAL A 132 -4.98 -3.05 -9.37
CA VAL A 132 -5.37 -4.44 -9.59
C VAL A 132 -4.12 -5.31 -9.69
N GLY A 133 -4.26 -6.57 -9.33
CA GLY A 133 -3.13 -7.46 -9.36
C GLY A 133 -3.52 -8.91 -9.20
N LEU A 134 -2.52 -9.71 -8.92
CA LEU A 134 -2.64 -11.15 -8.73
C LEU A 134 -1.74 -11.60 -7.58
N GLY A 135 -2.01 -12.79 -7.07
CA GLY A 135 -1.22 -13.37 -6.01
C GLY A 135 -1.61 -14.81 -5.70
N TRP A 136 -1.05 -15.30 -4.62
CA TRP A 136 -1.25 -16.66 -4.16
C TRP A 136 -1.58 -16.66 -2.68
N ILE A 137 -2.61 -17.43 -2.35
CA ILE A 137 -3.02 -17.72 -0.99
C ILE A 137 -2.82 -19.23 -0.75
N ASP A 138 -2.49 -19.65 0.44
CA ASP A 138 -2.46 -21.08 0.79
C ASP A 138 -3.90 -21.60 0.98
N SER A 139 -4.60 -21.87 -0.11
CA SER A 139 -6.01 -22.23 -0.11
C SER A 139 -6.30 -23.53 0.62
N HIS A 140 -7.47 -23.60 1.27
CA HIS A 140 -7.95 -24.77 1.97
C HIS A 140 -9.34 -25.16 1.45
N ALA A 141 -9.44 -25.58 0.20
CA ALA A 141 -10.68 -25.82 -0.53
C ALA A 141 -11.72 -26.71 0.21
N ASN A 142 -11.26 -27.58 1.10
CA ASN A 142 -12.12 -28.46 1.90
C ASN A 142 -12.65 -27.80 3.18
N VAL A 143 -12.26 -26.57 3.48
CA VAL A 143 -12.70 -25.81 4.65
C VAL A 143 -13.80 -24.85 4.22
N PHE A 144 -14.93 -24.90 4.90
CA PHE A 144 -16.06 -24.03 4.58
C PHE A 144 -15.66 -22.56 4.66
N GLY A 145 -15.93 -21.80 3.59
CA GLY A 145 -15.61 -20.38 3.47
C GLY A 145 -14.14 -20.06 3.17
N ALA A 146 -13.31 -21.06 2.89
CA ALA A 146 -11.95 -20.88 2.38
C ALA A 146 -11.94 -20.74 0.85
N GLN A 147 -10.81 -20.26 0.29
CA GLN A 147 -10.60 -20.19 -1.16
C GLN A 147 -10.42 -21.57 -1.77
N GLY A 148 -10.97 -21.77 -2.97
CA GLY A 148 -10.93 -23.05 -3.69
C GLY A 148 -9.62 -23.30 -4.45
N GLN A 149 -8.78 -22.28 -4.61
CA GLN A 149 -7.49 -22.38 -5.28
C GLN A 149 -6.51 -21.34 -4.75
N ASP A 150 -5.22 -21.60 -4.94
CA ASP A 150 -4.16 -20.71 -4.46
C ASP A 150 -4.06 -19.41 -5.28
N PHE A 151 -4.20 -19.49 -6.58
CA PHE A 151 -4.10 -18.32 -7.45
C PHE A 151 -5.34 -17.44 -7.32
N THR A 152 -5.12 -16.16 -7.04
CA THR A 152 -6.17 -15.15 -6.85
C THR A 152 -5.83 -13.84 -7.53
N PHE A 153 -6.87 -13.06 -7.79
CA PHE A 153 -6.77 -11.66 -8.19
C PHE A 153 -6.98 -10.77 -6.97
N ASN A 154 -6.33 -9.59 -6.98
CA ASN A 154 -6.54 -8.58 -5.96
C ASN A 154 -6.98 -7.25 -6.57
N ILE A 155 -7.79 -6.51 -5.83
CA ILE A 155 -8.11 -5.11 -6.07
C ILE A 155 -7.74 -4.36 -4.78
N LEU A 156 -6.93 -3.33 -4.91
CA LEU A 156 -6.55 -2.45 -3.81
C LEU A 156 -7.13 -1.06 -4.04
N THR A 157 -7.72 -0.47 -3.00
CA THR A 157 -8.06 0.95 -2.99
C THR A 157 -7.71 1.56 -1.65
N ALA A 158 -7.16 2.76 -1.67
CA ALA A 158 -6.84 3.47 -0.43
C ALA A 158 -7.13 4.96 -0.52
N VAL A 159 -7.46 5.53 0.62
CA VAL A 159 -7.51 6.98 0.84
C VAL A 159 -6.67 7.31 2.06
N GLY A 160 -5.95 8.41 2.02
CA GLY A 160 -5.08 8.76 3.14
C GLY A 160 -4.41 10.11 2.99
N VAL A 161 -3.42 10.33 3.83
CA VAL A 161 -2.59 11.53 3.83
C VAL A 161 -1.11 11.15 3.95
N SER A 162 -0.27 11.84 3.19
CA SER A 162 1.17 11.84 3.36
C SER A 162 1.59 13.11 4.09
N TYR A 163 2.43 12.98 5.12
CA TYR A 163 3.04 14.09 5.84
C TYR A 163 4.51 14.19 5.48
N LYS A 164 4.94 15.30 4.86
CA LYS A 164 6.33 15.59 4.53
C LYS A 164 7.13 15.88 5.80
N ILE A 165 8.05 14.99 6.16
CA ILE A 165 8.99 15.18 7.28
C ILE A 165 10.10 16.15 6.83
N ASN A 166 10.67 15.85 5.66
CA ASN A 166 11.69 16.65 4.96
C ASN A 166 11.58 16.40 3.45
N ASP A 167 12.58 16.80 2.67
CA ASP A 167 12.56 16.70 1.20
C ASP A 167 12.54 15.26 0.69
N HIS A 168 13.05 14.30 1.48
CA HIS A 168 13.13 12.90 1.08
C HIS A 168 12.10 12.01 1.80
N TRP A 169 11.76 12.30 3.05
CA TRP A 169 10.96 11.40 3.87
C TRP A 169 9.53 11.90 4.09
N LYS A 170 8.60 10.97 3.99
CA LYS A 170 7.17 11.19 4.28
C LYS A 170 6.64 10.06 5.16
N TRP A 171 5.77 10.39 6.09
CA TRP A 171 4.85 9.46 6.72
C TRP A 171 3.59 9.33 5.87
N ASN A 172 3.07 8.12 5.76
CA ASN A 172 1.75 7.88 5.17
C ASN A 172 0.84 7.31 6.23
N ALA A 173 -0.41 7.74 6.23
CA ALA A 173 -1.47 7.16 7.03
C ALA A 173 -2.77 7.16 6.21
N GLY A 174 -3.55 6.09 6.30
CA GLY A 174 -4.76 5.96 5.51
C GLY A 174 -5.63 4.78 5.90
N ILE A 175 -6.66 4.56 5.10
CA ILE A 175 -7.52 3.40 5.13
C ILE A 175 -7.35 2.65 3.81
N LEU A 176 -7.10 1.37 3.91
CA LEU A 176 -6.94 0.45 2.79
C LEU A 176 -8.12 -0.50 2.73
N TYR A 177 -8.67 -0.67 1.54
CA TYR A 177 -9.57 -1.75 1.19
C TYR A 177 -8.89 -2.69 0.21
N GLN A 178 -9.07 -3.99 0.44
CA GLN A 178 -8.60 -5.04 -0.44
C GLN A 178 -9.71 -6.03 -0.73
N HIS A 179 -9.81 -6.41 -1.99
CA HIS A 179 -10.65 -7.52 -2.43
C HIS A 179 -9.77 -8.63 -3.00
N LEU A 180 -9.94 -9.85 -2.52
CA LEU A 180 -9.30 -11.05 -3.05
C LEU A 180 -10.36 -12.02 -3.55
N SER A 181 -10.17 -12.55 -4.76
CA SER A 181 -11.05 -13.59 -5.32
C SER A 181 -10.33 -14.38 -6.41
N ASN A 182 -10.80 -15.59 -6.68
CA ASN A 182 -10.29 -16.39 -7.79
C ASN A 182 -11.04 -16.14 -9.11
N ALA A 183 -11.86 -15.06 -9.18
CA ALA A 183 -12.69 -14.72 -10.33
C ALA A 183 -13.61 -15.85 -10.81
N ALA A 184 -14.11 -16.68 -9.89
CA ALA A 184 -14.93 -17.84 -10.16
C ALA A 184 -14.30 -18.92 -11.08
N GLN A 185 -12.98 -19.00 -11.08
CA GLN A 185 -12.25 -20.03 -11.84
C GLN A 185 -12.41 -21.41 -11.19
N THR A 186 -12.57 -21.46 -9.88
CA THR A 186 -12.72 -22.70 -9.10
C THR A 186 -13.63 -22.44 -7.91
N ASP A 187 -14.51 -23.39 -7.62
CA ASP A 187 -15.32 -23.37 -6.41
C ASP A 187 -14.54 -24.00 -5.22
N PRO A 188 -14.71 -23.47 -4.02
CA PRO A 188 -15.44 -22.27 -3.64
C PRO A 188 -14.68 -20.96 -3.94
N ASN A 189 -15.43 -19.88 -4.19
CA ASN A 189 -14.89 -18.53 -4.32
C ASN A 189 -15.63 -17.57 -3.36
N PRO A 190 -15.38 -17.64 -2.05
CA PRO A 190 -16.11 -16.86 -1.06
C PRO A 190 -15.78 -15.38 -1.08
N SER A 191 -14.78 -14.93 -1.85
CA SER A 191 -14.26 -13.57 -1.87
C SER A 191 -13.88 -13.03 -0.49
N LEU A 192 -12.72 -12.42 -0.38
CA LEU A 192 -12.29 -11.73 0.84
C LEU A 192 -12.39 -10.23 0.60
N ASN A 193 -13.18 -9.55 1.42
CA ASN A 193 -13.29 -8.09 1.43
C ASN A 193 -12.72 -7.60 2.75
N LEU A 194 -11.56 -7.01 2.70
CA LEU A 194 -10.75 -6.61 3.84
C LEU A 194 -10.67 -5.09 3.92
N LEU A 195 -10.77 -4.54 5.12
CA LEU A 195 -10.66 -3.09 5.36
C LEU A 195 -9.85 -2.86 6.62
N GLY A 196 -8.95 -1.88 6.60
CA GLY A 196 -8.19 -1.53 7.79
C GLY A 196 -7.32 -0.29 7.66
N PRO A 197 -6.80 0.19 8.79
CA PRO A 197 -5.83 1.27 8.81
C PRO A 197 -4.51 0.82 8.19
N GLN A 198 -3.87 1.76 7.49
CA GLN A 198 -2.54 1.62 6.89
C GLN A 198 -1.64 2.74 7.37
N ILE A 199 -0.40 2.42 7.68
CA ILE A 199 0.64 3.39 8.04
C ILE A 199 1.98 2.96 7.45
N GLY A 200 2.85 3.91 7.14
CA GLY A 200 4.19 3.61 6.66
C GLY A 200 5.00 4.83 6.32
N MET A 201 6.13 4.58 5.69
CA MET A 201 7.09 5.60 5.29
C MET A 201 7.37 5.53 3.80
N THR A 202 7.64 6.68 3.21
CA THR A 202 8.07 6.83 1.81
C THR A 202 9.38 7.59 1.78
N TYR A 203 10.28 7.12 0.93
CA TYR A 203 11.49 7.85 0.53
C TYR A 203 11.31 8.35 -0.89
N SER A 204 11.59 9.64 -1.11
CA SER A 204 11.51 10.34 -2.38
C SER A 204 12.92 10.63 -2.91
N TYR A 205 13.14 10.34 -4.19
CA TYR A 205 14.40 10.58 -4.91
C TYR A 205 14.33 11.85 -5.74
#